data_464e519e8fd8b4176ed44cf063ad2ec5
#
_entry.id   464e519e8fd8b4176ed44cf063ad2ec5
#
_cell.length_a   1.000
_cell.length_b   1.000
_cell.length_c   1.000
_cell.angle_alpha   90.00
_cell.angle_beta   90.00
_cell.angle_gamma   90.00
#
_symmetry.space_group_name_H-M   'P 1'
#
loop_
_entity.id
_entity.type
_entity.pdbx_description
1 polymer ?
#
loop_
_entity_poly.entity_id
_entity_poly.type
_entity_poly.pdbx_seq_one_letter_code
_entity_poly.pdbx_strand_id
1 'polypeptide(L)'
;MSDTLFPCGQLLSAGLFTDQSPFEKRVLMCKKSKRPQKRYFFITKRQSGKVGTNMQEVNLIVQSKGGCGKTFCCASYAQYVAARAANQVEVHCYDTDTSNRTLSRYKPLHVQVINILTRDNNVDIRNFDGLVEQFLEKDGIGIVDTGSNTFIPLMSYIAENNIAELLRESGVRLILHVPIEGGQAQVDCIESLGRILNDVDAEVVVWLNEFHGAVENAGKPFEQFGVYQKHKDRIIGIVRVEKRNPDTYGKDIEQMTKLHLTFDEVDATTEMTFMPKQRLRNVKRDIFAKLESLPVMANALNGGDDGK
;
A
#
# COMPACT_ATOMS: atom_id res chain seq x y z
N MET A 1 -54.62 26.73 -16.85
CA MET A 1 -54.56 28.18 -17.11
C MET A 1 -53.91 28.77 -15.88
N SER A 2 -52.79 29.26 -15.86
CA SER A 2 -51.83 30.01 -16.56
C SER A 2 -50.45 29.80 -15.92
N ASP A 3 -49.50 29.51 -16.76
CA ASP A 3 -48.07 29.52 -16.47
C ASP A 3 -47.60 30.90 -16.03
N THR A 4 -46.70 30.94 -15.05
CA THR A 4 -45.81 32.07 -14.85
C THR A 4 -44.41 31.58 -14.58
N LEU A 5 -43.58 31.70 -15.60
CA LEU A 5 -42.13 31.65 -15.59
C LEU A 5 -41.55 32.76 -14.70
N PHE A 6 -40.62 32.43 -13.81
CA PHE A 6 -39.73 33.40 -13.19
C PHE A 6 -38.31 33.25 -13.70
N PRO A 7 -37.63 34.35 -14.02
CA PRO A 7 -36.31 34.34 -14.62
C PRO A 7 -35.21 34.12 -13.56
N CYS A 8 -34.19 33.43 -14.01
CA CYS A 8 -32.92 33.22 -13.33
C CYS A 8 -32.18 34.56 -13.13
N GLY A 9 -31.77 34.85 -11.91
CA GLY A 9 -30.81 35.94 -11.66
C GLY A 9 -31.08 36.76 -10.39
N GLN A 10 -30.79 36.21 -9.22
CA GLN A 10 -30.41 37.01 -8.06
C GLN A 10 -29.43 36.23 -7.18
N LEU A 11 -28.25 36.82 -7.04
CA LEU A 11 -27.25 36.47 -6.03
C LEU A 11 -27.81 36.79 -4.65
N LEU A 12 -28.05 35.80 -3.83
CA LEU A 12 -28.28 35.99 -2.40
C LEU A 12 -26.94 36.04 -1.69
N SER A 13 -26.61 37.19 -1.16
CA SER A 13 -25.52 37.45 -0.23
C SER A 13 -25.70 36.61 1.02
N ALA A 14 -24.81 35.67 1.26
CA ALA A 14 -24.73 34.92 2.51
C ALA A 14 -24.09 35.80 3.58
N GLY A 15 -24.83 36.02 4.69
CA GLY A 15 -24.35 36.73 5.86
C GLY A 15 -23.16 36.03 6.52
N LEU A 16 -22.25 36.85 7.01
CA LEU A 16 -21.11 36.46 7.83
C LEU A 16 -21.58 35.85 9.15
N PHE A 17 -21.33 34.59 9.34
CA PHE A 17 -21.20 33.96 10.66
C PHE A 17 -19.73 33.77 10.96
N THR A 18 -19.25 34.53 11.95
CA THR A 18 -17.91 34.37 12.53
C THR A 18 -17.96 33.22 13.49
N ASP A 19 -17.48 32.03 13.06
CA ASP A 19 -17.05 31.00 13.99
C ASP A 19 -15.66 30.54 13.57
N GLN A 20 -14.75 30.57 14.53
CA GLN A 20 -13.33 30.31 14.34
C GLN A 20 -13.05 28.79 14.18
N SER A 21 -13.20 28.32 12.96
CA SER A 21 -12.69 27.00 12.54
C SER A 21 -11.81 27.20 11.32
N PRO A 22 -10.58 26.61 11.26
CA PRO A 22 -9.63 26.87 10.18
C PRO A 22 -9.95 26.19 8.84
N PHE A 23 -11.17 25.71 8.62
CA PHE A 23 -11.56 25.00 7.41
C PHE A 23 -12.82 25.58 6.74
N GLU A 24 -12.63 26.37 5.68
CA GLU A 24 -13.71 26.69 4.74
C GLU A 24 -13.89 25.54 3.72
N LYS A 25 -15.01 24.83 3.81
CA LYS A 25 -15.41 23.82 2.82
C LYS A 25 -16.19 24.48 1.68
N ARG A 26 -15.63 24.54 0.47
CA ARG A 26 -16.39 24.91 -0.75
C ARG A 26 -16.82 23.65 -1.49
N VAL A 27 -18.11 23.50 -1.72
CA VAL A 27 -18.70 22.44 -2.54
C VAL A 27 -18.83 22.94 -3.97
N LEU A 28 -18.11 22.34 -4.92
CA LEU A 28 -18.26 22.58 -6.36
C LEU A 28 -19.10 21.45 -6.98
N MET A 29 -20.27 21.78 -7.54
CA MET A 29 -21.03 20.82 -8.33
C MET A 29 -20.55 20.80 -9.77
N CYS A 30 -20.02 19.69 -10.23
CA CYS A 30 -19.72 19.48 -11.64
C CYS A 30 -20.83 18.62 -12.30
N LYS A 31 -21.53 19.19 -13.26
CA LYS A 31 -22.54 18.47 -14.08
C LYS A 31 -21.86 17.94 -15.33
N LYS A 32 -21.48 16.65 -15.38
CA LYS A 32 -21.28 15.93 -16.65
C LYS A 32 -21.56 14.44 -16.46
N SER A 33 -22.75 13.98 -16.81
CA SER A 33 -23.10 12.74 -17.50
C SER A 33 -24.59 12.42 -17.34
N LYS A 34 -25.17 11.70 -18.29
CA LYS A 34 -26.61 11.41 -18.46
C LYS A 34 -27.21 10.43 -17.42
N ARG A 35 -26.65 10.33 -16.22
CA ARG A 35 -27.30 9.69 -15.05
C ARG A 35 -27.04 10.55 -13.83
N PRO A 36 -28.07 10.88 -13.02
CA PRO A 36 -27.89 11.77 -11.86
C PRO A 36 -27.33 10.99 -10.66
N GLN A 37 -26.03 10.78 -10.62
CA GLN A 37 -25.35 10.49 -9.36
C GLN A 37 -24.79 11.81 -8.84
N LYS A 38 -25.33 12.29 -7.74
CA LYS A 38 -24.77 13.43 -7.01
C LYS A 38 -23.43 12.99 -6.42
N ARG A 39 -22.33 13.31 -7.11
CA ARG A 39 -20.98 13.18 -6.55
C ARG A 39 -20.68 14.46 -5.77
N TYR A 40 -20.44 14.32 -4.50
CA TYR A 40 -19.92 15.42 -3.67
C TYR A 40 -18.39 15.30 -3.66
N PHE A 41 -17.71 16.24 -4.32
CA PHE A 41 -16.29 16.42 -4.21
C PHE A 41 -16.01 17.45 -3.11
N PHE A 42 -15.28 17.06 -2.10
CA PHE A 42 -14.72 17.98 -1.13
C PHE A 42 -13.34 18.41 -1.60
N ILE A 43 -13.23 19.62 -2.13
CA ILE A 43 -11.93 20.23 -2.41
C ILE A 43 -11.60 21.12 -1.21
N THR A 44 -10.68 20.65 -0.37
CA THR A 44 -10.07 21.51 0.64
C THR A 44 -9.01 22.38 -0.02
N LYS A 45 -9.27 23.67 -0.20
CA LYS A 45 -8.27 24.64 -0.59
C LYS A 45 -7.41 24.96 0.63
N ARG A 46 -6.17 24.46 0.65
CA ARG A 46 -5.19 24.86 1.68
C ARG A 46 -4.88 26.35 1.57
N GLN A 47 -4.99 27.07 2.69
CA GLN A 47 -4.45 28.42 2.79
C GLN A 47 -2.91 28.33 2.81
N SER A 48 -2.27 29.12 1.95
CA SER A 48 -0.83 29.29 1.86
C SER A 48 -0.29 29.82 3.19
N GLY A 49 0.39 28.99 3.96
CA GLY A 49 1.00 29.39 5.23
C GLY A 49 1.75 28.31 6.01
N LYS A 50 1.46 27.04 5.76
CA LYS A 50 2.30 25.91 6.18
C LYS A 50 2.44 25.01 4.96
N VAL A 51 3.65 24.69 4.57
CA VAL A 51 3.97 23.56 3.70
C VAL A 51 3.46 22.34 4.48
N GLY A 52 2.22 22.01 4.30
CA GLY A 52 1.65 20.80 4.86
C GLY A 52 2.10 19.66 3.97
N THR A 53 2.86 18.80 4.53
CA THR A 53 3.39 17.59 3.96
C THR A 53 2.26 16.56 4.02
N ASN A 54 1.68 16.15 2.89
CA ASN A 54 0.78 14.98 2.80
C ASN A 54 1.63 13.73 2.76
N MET A 55 1.01 12.55 2.95
CA MET A 55 1.72 11.32 2.59
C MET A 55 2.21 11.45 1.16
N GLN A 56 3.49 11.18 0.97
CA GLN A 56 4.11 11.22 -0.36
C GLN A 56 3.76 9.96 -1.14
N GLU A 57 3.70 8.86 -0.42
CA GLU A 57 3.54 7.54 -0.99
C GLU A 57 2.76 6.62 -0.03
N VAL A 58 1.90 5.79 -0.60
CA VAL A 58 1.17 4.73 0.09
C VAL A 58 1.45 3.40 -0.61
N ASN A 59 1.92 2.45 0.18
CA ASN A 59 2.30 1.12 -0.28
C ASN A 59 1.33 0.08 0.31
N LEU A 60 0.51 -0.56 -0.51
CA LEU A 60 -0.39 -1.62 -0.10
C LEU A 60 0.16 -2.98 -0.50
N ILE A 61 0.38 -3.86 0.46
CA ILE A 61 0.80 -5.24 0.18
C ILE A 61 -0.46 -6.10 0.03
N VAL A 62 -0.77 -6.49 -1.19
CA VAL A 62 -2.05 -7.08 -1.56
C VAL A 62 -1.89 -8.42 -2.30
N GLN A 63 -2.66 -9.42 -1.89
CA GLN A 63 -2.77 -10.71 -2.58
C GLN A 63 -3.97 -11.47 -2.03
N SER A 64 -4.78 -12.09 -2.91
CA SER A 64 -5.93 -12.88 -2.50
C SER A 64 -5.54 -14.20 -1.83
N LYS A 65 -4.37 -14.76 -2.19
CA LYS A 65 -3.92 -16.03 -1.65
C LYS A 65 -3.33 -15.88 -0.25
N GLY A 66 -3.79 -16.73 0.67
CA GLY A 66 -3.17 -16.89 1.99
C GLY A 66 -1.82 -17.60 1.89
N GLY A 67 -0.87 -17.28 2.78
CA GLY A 67 0.42 -17.96 2.87
C GLY A 67 1.47 -17.54 1.84
N CYS A 68 1.17 -16.67 0.88
CA CYS A 68 2.10 -16.23 -0.17
C CYS A 68 3.23 -15.30 0.30
N GLY A 69 3.28 -14.97 1.60
CA GLY A 69 4.35 -14.16 2.19
C GLY A 69 4.05 -12.66 2.26
N LYS A 70 2.77 -12.21 2.20
CA LYS A 70 2.40 -10.79 2.31
C LYS A 70 3.07 -10.08 3.48
N THR A 71 2.85 -10.58 4.69
CA THR A 71 3.41 -9.98 5.91
C THR A 71 4.94 -9.98 5.94
N PHE A 72 5.59 -11.02 5.40
CA PHE A 72 7.05 -11.05 5.29
C PHE A 72 7.55 -9.96 4.33
N CYS A 73 6.92 -9.81 3.16
CA CYS A 73 7.23 -8.75 2.21
C CYS A 73 6.98 -7.36 2.82
N CYS A 74 5.82 -7.20 3.50
CA CYS A 74 5.46 -5.96 4.18
C CYS A 74 6.48 -5.57 5.27
N ALA A 75 6.80 -6.51 6.18
CA ALA A 75 7.76 -6.27 7.24
C ALA A 75 9.16 -5.99 6.68
N SER A 76 9.59 -6.68 5.62
CA SER A 76 10.87 -6.43 4.96
C SER A 76 10.93 -5.05 4.31
N TYR A 77 9.85 -4.65 3.62
CA TYR A 77 9.72 -3.35 2.99
C TYR A 77 9.69 -2.22 4.03
N ALA A 78 8.90 -2.38 5.09
CA ALA A 78 8.81 -1.39 6.17
C ALA A 78 10.17 -1.15 6.86
N GLN A 79 10.93 -2.21 7.12
CA GLN A 79 12.28 -2.10 7.67
C GLN A 79 13.25 -1.41 6.71
N TYR A 80 13.15 -1.71 5.43
CA TYR A 80 13.96 -1.04 4.40
C TYR A 80 13.66 0.46 4.34
N VAL A 81 12.37 0.83 4.26
CA VAL A 81 11.95 2.24 4.22
C VAL A 81 12.36 2.98 5.48
N ALA A 82 12.16 2.39 6.67
CA ALA A 82 12.57 3.00 7.94
C ALA A 82 14.08 3.23 8.01
N ALA A 83 14.89 2.28 7.52
CA ALA A 83 16.35 2.42 7.47
C ALA A 83 16.79 3.53 6.49
N ARG A 84 16.08 3.71 5.38
CA ARG A 84 16.38 4.74 4.38
C ARG A 84 15.86 6.12 4.78
N ALA A 85 14.70 6.17 5.41
CA ALA A 85 14.12 7.42 5.89
C ALA A 85 15.02 8.13 6.94
N ALA A 86 15.85 7.38 7.66
CA ALA A 86 16.85 7.90 8.60
C ALA A 86 16.30 9.02 9.50
N ASN A 87 15.04 8.93 9.94
CA ASN A 87 14.27 9.93 10.70
C ASN A 87 13.97 11.25 9.95
N GLN A 88 14.17 11.31 8.65
CA GLN A 88 13.84 12.49 7.85
C GLN A 88 12.38 12.47 7.35
N VAL A 89 11.80 11.27 7.20
CA VAL A 89 10.44 11.04 6.74
C VAL A 89 9.76 10.10 7.73
N GLU A 90 8.53 10.42 8.12
CA GLU A 90 7.73 9.53 8.97
C GLU A 90 7.27 8.29 8.19
N VAL A 91 7.36 7.12 8.83
CA VAL A 91 6.90 5.85 8.26
C VAL A 91 5.74 5.32 9.10
N HIS A 92 4.57 5.21 8.48
CA HIS A 92 3.35 4.76 9.11
C HIS A 92 3.00 3.35 8.65
N CYS A 93 3.08 2.38 9.55
CA CYS A 93 2.71 0.99 9.26
C CYS A 93 1.29 0.69 9.74
N TYR A 94 0.51 0.03 8.90
CA TYR A 94 -0.87 -0.35 9.18
C TYR A 94 -1.08 -1.85 8.96
N ASP A 95 -1.89 -2.46 9.83
CA ASP A 95 -2.28 -3.86 9.71
C ASP A 95 -3.81 -3.92 9.59
N THR A 96 -4.30 -4.37 8.43
CA THR A 96 -5.71 -4.58 8.14
C THR A 96 -6.08 -6.06 8.05
N ASP A 97 -5.14 -6.99 8.37
CA ASP A 97 -5.45 -8.42 8.44
C ASP A 97 -6.31 -8.71 9.67
N THR A 98 -7.58 -8.94 9.42
CA THR A 98 -8.56 -9.20 10.49
C THR A 98 -8.39 -10.57 11.12
N SER A 99 -7.76 -11.51 10.40
CA SER A 99 -7.63 -12.90 10.82
C SER A 99 -6.41 -13.13 11.71
N ASN A 100 -5.27 -12.56 11.34
CA ASN A 100 -4.00 -12.92 11.97
C ASN A 100 -3.29 -11.76 12.66
N ARG A 101 -3.46 -10.52 12.21
CA ARG A 101 -2.81 -9.31 12.74
C ARG A 101 -1.31 -9.55 12.98
N THR A 102 -0.63 -10.14 11.98
CA THR A 102 0.74 -10.63 12.14
C THR A 102 1.74 -9.49 12.13
N LEU A 103 1.53 -8.47 11.26
CA LEU A 103 2.44 -7.34 11.15
C LEU A 103 2.50 -6.55 12.48
N SER A 104 1.38 -6.39 13.16
CA SER A 104 1.30 -5.65 14.43
C SER A 104 2.12 -6.27 15.58
N ARG A 105 2.61 -7.50 15.42
CA ARG A 105 3.48 -8.18 16.39
C ARG A 105 4.95 -7.78 16.26
N TYR A 106 5.35 -7.17 15.13
CA TYR A 106 6.70 -6.62 14.96
C TYR A 106 6.81 -5.27 15.67
N LYS A 107 7.20 -5.32 16.95
CA LYS A 107 7.19 -4.15 17.85
C LYS A 107 7.92 -2.91 17.32
N PRO A 108 9.12 -3.02 16.71
CA PRO A 108 9.83 -1.84 16.21
C PRO A 108 9.16 -1.11 15.05
N LEU A 109 8.16 -1.73 14.39
CA LEU A 109 7.43 -1.13 13.28
C LEU A 109 6.28 -0.22 13.74
N HIS A 110 5.97 -0.16 15.04
CA HIS A 110 4.91 0.68 15.63
C HIS A 110 3.58 0.64 14.86
N VAL A 111 3.15 -0.56 14.49
CA VAL A 111 2.03 -0.80 13.58
C VAL A 111 0.70 -0.40 14.19
N GLN A 112 -0.06 0.43 13.49
CA GLN A 112 -1.44 0.75 13.83
C GLN A 112 -2.38 -0.31 13.24
N VAL A 113 -3.15 -0.98 14.08
CA VAL A 113 -4.18 -1.92 13.64
C VAL A 113 -5.43 -1.15 13.21
N ILE A 114 -5.87 -1.38 11.98
CA ILE A 114 -7.11 -0.82 11.44
C ILE A 114 -8.18 -1.91 11.47
N ASN A 115 -9.19 -1.70 12.29
CA ASN A 115 -10.29 -2.67 12.38
C ASN A 115 -11.30 -2.40 11.27
N ILE A 116 -11.33 -3.30 10.29
CA ILE A 116 -12.24 -3.24 9.14
C ILE A 116 -13.43 -4.20 9.28
N LEU A 117 -13.64 -4.79 10.46
CA LEU A 117 -14.76 -5.70 10.70
C LEU A 117 -15.94 -5.00 11.37
N THR A 118 -17.14 -5.43 11.01
CA THR A 118 -18.38 -5.21 11.77
C THR A 118 -18.36 -5.98 13.09
N ARG A 119 -19.36 -5.75 13.94
CA ARG A 119 -19.57 -6.54 15.16
C ARG A 119 -19.80 -8.03 14.88
N ASP A 120 -20.30 -8.36 13.70
CA ASP A 120 -20.61 -9.72 13.26
C ASP A 120 -19.46 -10.37 12.48
N ASN A 121 -18.25 -9.82 12.59
CA ASN A 121 -17.03 -10.27 11.91
C ASN A 121 -17.08 -10.26 10.36
N ASN A 122 -17.96 -9.47 9.77
CA ASN A 122 -17.97 -9.22 8.34
C ASN A 122 -17.11 -8.00 8.01
N VAL A 123 -16.53 -7.93 6.82
CA VAL A 123 -15.79 -6.75 6.37
C VAL A 123 -16.78 -5.59 6.14
N ASP A 124 -16.60 -4.48 6.87
CA ASP A 124 -17.31 -3.24 6.58
C ASP A 124 -16.43 -2.36 5.69
N ILE A 125 -16.83 -2.26 4.44
CA ILE A 125 -16.10 -1.49 3.40
C ILE A 125 -15.91 -0.03 3.82
N ARG A 126 -16.84 0.56 4.58
CA ARG A 126 -16.74 1.95 5.07
C ARG A 126 -15.60 2.16 6.05
N ASN A 127 -15.12 1.10 6.70
CA ASN A 127 -13.98 1.22 7.59
C ASN A 127 -12.66 1.50 6.85
N PHE A 128 -12.62 1.33 5.51
CA PHE A 128 -11.50 1.81 4.69
C PHE A 128 -11.48 3.33 4.54
N ASP A 129 -12.61 4.04 4.76
CA ASP A 129 -12.64 5.50 4.71
C ASP A 129 -11.62 6.11 5.68
N GLY A 130 -11.60 5.63 6.93
CA GLY A 130 -10.65 6.11 7.94
C GLY A 130 -9.19 5.80 7.62
N LEU A 131 -8.90 4.77 6.83
CA LEU A 131 -7.54 4.49 6.34
C LEU A 131 -7.16 5.49 5.24
N VAL A 132 -8.05 5.75 4.29
CA VAL A 132 -7.82 6.73 3.21
C VAL A 132 -7.70 8.15 3.76
N GLU A 133 -8.50 8.51 4.76
CA GLU A 133 -8.38 9.79 5.47
C GLU A 133 -6.97 9.96 6.06
N GLN A 134 -6.42 8.92 6.69
CA GLN A 134 -5.04 8.98 7.21
C GLN A 134 -4.00 9.19 6.11
N PHE A 135 -4.19 8.63 4.92
CA PHE A 135 -3.29 8.86 3.78
C PHE A 135 -3.31 10.33 3.31
N LEU A 136 -4.45 11.01 3.47
CA LEU A 136 -4.64 12.39 3.05
C LEU A 136 -4.29 13.43 4.14
N GLU A 137 -4.21 13.01 5.40
CA GLU A 137 -4.03 13.91 6.54
C GLU A 137 -2.64 13.84 7.17
N LYS A 138 -1.95 12.70 7.06
CA LYS A 138 -0.63 12.48 7.64
C LYS A 138 0.48 12.72 6.62
N ASP A 139 1.62 13.10 7.12
CA ASP A 139 2.86 13.22 6.34
C ASP A 139 3.59 11.88 6.25
N GLY A 140 4.51 11.75 5.31
CA GLY A 140 5.43 10.63 5.25
C GLY A 140 5.05 9.52 4.28
N ILE A 141 5.35 8.28 4.64
CA ILE A 141 5.15 7.09 3.81
C ILE A 141 4.23 6.11 4.57
N GLY A 142 3.13 5.72 3.91
CA GLY A 142 2.20 4.71 4.41
C GLY A 142 2.55 3.32 3.89
N ILE A 143 2.51 2.31 4.78
CA ILE A 143 2.74 0.90 4.44
C ILE A 143 1.64 0.07 5.09
N VAL A 144 0.90 -0.69 4.29
CA VAL A 144 -0.29 -1.42 4.74
C VAL A 144 -0.16 -2.90 4.45
N ASP A 145 -0.21 -3.73 5.49
CA ASP A 145 -0.39 -5.18 5.34
C ASP A 145 -1.86 -5.53 5.26
N THR A 146 -2.24 -6.35 4.26
CA THR A 146 -3.63 -6.75 4.05
C THR A 146 -3.84 -8.24 4.23
N GLY A 147 -4.99 -8.61 4.81
CA GLY A 147 -5.42 -10.00 4.86
C GLY A 147 -5.86 -10.53 3.49
N SER A 148 -5.76 -11.82 3.27
CA SER A 148 -6.29 -12.45 2.05
C SER A 148 -7.82 -12.34 1.94
N ASN A 149 -8.52 -12.36 3.06
CA ASN A 149 -9.97 -12.20 3.14
C ASN A 149 -10.44 -10.75 2.87
N THR A 150 -9.55 -9.78 3.03
CA THR A 150 -9.84 -8.36 2.77
C THR A 150 -9.51 -7.92 1.36
N PHE A 151 -8.87 -8.79 0.56
CA PHE A 151 -8.42 -8.48 -0.79
C PHE A 151 -9.58 -8.03 -1.70
N ILE A 152 -10.63 -8.86 -1.84
CA ILE A 152 -11.76 -8.52 -2.74
C ILE A 152 -12.48 -7.26 -2.27
N PRO A 153 -12.89 -7.11 -0.99
CA PRO A 153 -13.52 -5.89 -0.51
C PRO A 153 -12.65 -4.63 -0.72
N LEU A 154 -11.35 -4.72 -0.47
CA LEU A 154 -10.43 -3.60 -0.65
C LEU A 154 -10.27 -3.21 -2.13
N MET A 155 -10.11 -4.19 -3.03
CA MET A 155 -9.99 -3.90 -4.47
C MET A 155 -11.29 -3.29 -5.02
N SER A 156 -12.45 -3.81 -4.63
CA SER A 156 -13.76 -3.22 -4.98
C SER A 156 -13.87 -1.78 -4.46
N TYR A 157 -13.50 -1.55 -3.20
CA TYR A 157 -13.54 -0.22 -2.59
C TYR A 157 -12.65 0.78 -3.35
N ILE A 158 -11.42 0.39 -3.67
CA ILE A 158 -10.47 1.23 -4.42
C ILE A 158 -11.04 1.56 -5.81
N ALA A 159 -11.58 0.57 -6.52
CA ALA A 159 -12.11 0.75 -7.87
C ALA A 159 -13.41 1.57 -7.88
N GLU A 160 -14.39 1.22 -7.04
CA GLU A 160 -15.70 1.88 -7.00
C GLU A 160 -15.63 3.34 -6.56
N ASN A 161 -14.71 3.68 -5.67
CA ASN A 161 -14.53 5.03 -5.15
C ASN A 161 -13.44 5.82 -5.87
N ASN A 162 -12.80 5.27 -6.93
CA ASN A 162 -11.69 5.89 -7.66
C ASN A 162 -10.55 6.35 -6.73
N ILE A 163 -10.20 5.54 -5.72
CA ILE A 163 -9.23 5.92 -4.69
C ILE A 163 -7.85 6.21 -5.30
N ALA A 164 -7.42 5.45 -6.32
CA ALA A 164 -6.15 5.68 -7.00
C ALA A 164 -6.08 7.08 -7.65
N GLU A 165 -7.18 7.53 -8.28
CA GLU A 165 -7.29 8.87 -8.85
C GLU A 165 -7.32 9.95 -7.77
N LEU A 166 -8.12 9.74 -6.70
CA LEU A 166 -8.21 10.66 -5.55
C LEU A 166 -6.83 10.89 -4.90
N LEU A 167 -6.07 9.83 -4.66
CA LEU A 167 -4.73 9.92 -4.07
C LEU A 167 -3.78 10.67 -5.01
N ARG A 168 -3.77 10.35 -6.29
CA ARG A 168 -2.96 11.03 -7.31
C ARG A 168 -3.27 12.52 -7.42
N GLU A 169 -4.56 12.90 -7.44
CA GLU A 169 -4.97 14.30 -7.43
C GLU A 169 -4.58 15.05 -6.15
N SER A 170 -4.44 14.30 -5.05
CA SER A 170 -3.97 14.81 -3.76
C SER A 170 -2.43 14.83 -3.65
N GLY A 171 -1.71 14.42 -4.70
CA GLY A 171 -0.25 14.33 -4.70
C GLY A 171 0.31 13.13 -3.94
N VAL A 172 -0.53 12.13 -3.64
CA VAL A 172 -0.14 10.88 -2.96
C VAL A 172 0.05 9.79 -4.01
N ARG A 173 1.22 9.17 -4.05
CA ARG A 173 1.53 8.06 -4.94
C ARG A 173 1.01 6.75 -4.35
N LEU A 174 0.26 5.98 -5.11
CA LEU A 174 -0.23 4.65 -4.71
C LEU A 174 0.58 3.57 -5.41
N ILE A 175 1.20 2.69 -4.63
CA ILE A 175 1.96 1.53 -5.10
C ILE A 175 1.37 0.26 -4.50
N LEU A 176 1.10 -0.71 -5.35
CA LEU A 176 0.61 -2.03 -4.95
C LEU A 176 1.77 -3.03 -5.01
N HIS A 177 2.15 -3.58 -3.86
CA HIS A 177 3.12 -4.65 -3.75
C HIS A 177 2.39 -5.99 -3.82
N VAL A 178 2.70 -6.79 -4.82
CA VAL A 178 1.99 -8.04 -5.10
C VAL A 178 2.93 -9.24 -4.99
N PRO A 179 2.91 -9.98 -3.87
CA PRO A 179 3.65 -11.22 -3.74
C PRO A 179 3.09 -12.32 -4.65
N ILE A 180 3.99 -12.97 -5.38
CA ILE A 180 3.72 -14.19 -6.15
C ILE A 180 4.58 -15.29 -5.55
N GLU A 181 3.94 -16.29 -4.97
CA GLU A 181 4.62 -17.46 -4.46
C GLU A 181 4.91 -18.45 -5.59
N GLY A 182 6.12 -18.97 -5.63
CA GLY A 182 6.45 -20.11 -6.49
C GLY A 182 5.90 -21.43 -5.91
N GLY A 183 5.48 -22.34 -6.76
CA GLY A 183 4.89 -23.62 -6.36
C GLY A 183 3.37 -23.65 -6.53
N GLN A 184 2.64 -24.29 -5.59
CA GLN A 184 1.21 -24.58 -5.75
C GLN A 184 0.32 -23.33 -5.85
N ALA A 185 0.69 -22.25 -5.17
CA ALA A 185 -0.11 -21.02 -5.16
C ALA A 185 0.19 -20.07 -6.35
N GLN A 186 1.15 -20.40 -7.20
CA GLN A 186 1.62 -19.52 -8.28
C GLN A 186 0.48 -19.06 -9.20
N VAL A 187 -0.36 -19.99 -9.66
CA VAL A 187 -1.45 -19.68 -10.59
C VAL A 187 -2.43 -18.69 -9.98
N ASP A 188 -2.89 -18.95 -8.75
CA ASP A 188 -3.83 -18.08 -8.03
C ASP A 188 -3.23 -16.69 -7.81
N CYS A 189 -1.93 -16.61 -7.50
CA CYS A 189 -1.22 -15.34 -7.31
C CYS A 189 -1.14 -14.53 -8.61
N ILE A 190 -0.90 -15.19 -9.74
CA ILE A 190 -0.84 -14.54 -11.05
C ILE A 190 -2.23 -14.07 -11.51
N GLU A 191 -3.26 -14.85 -11.27
CA GLU A 191 -4.65 -14.41 -11.54
C GLU A 191 -5.02 -13.17 -10.72
N SER A 192 -4.62 -13.13 -9.46
CA SER A 192 -4.83 -11.95 -8.60
C SER A 192 -4.07 -10.74 -9.12
N LEU A 193 -2.82 -10.90 -9.55
CA LEU A 193 -2.04 -9.83 -10.20
C LEU A 193 -2.77 -9.31 -11.46
N GLY A 194 -3.29 -10.22 -12.28
CA GLY A 194 -4.06 -9.86 -13.47
C GLY A 194 -5.30 -9.02 -13.16
N ARG A 195 -6.04 -9.36 -12.09
CA ARG A 195 -7.19 -8.57 -11.62
C ARG A 195 -6.75 -7.19 -11.13
N ILE A 196 -5.74 -7.11 -10.27
CA ILE A 196 -5.19 -5.84 -9.78
C ILE A 196 -4.84 -4.92 -10.97
N LEU A 197 -4.11 -5.44 -11.96
CA LEU A 197 -3.67 -4.68 -13.11
C LEU A 197 -4.81 -4.27 -14.05
N ASN A 198 -5.93 -4.95 -14.06
CA ASN A 198 -7.11 -4.58 -14.86
C ASN A 198 -8.02 -3.58 -14.11
N ASP A 199 -8.16 -3.72 -12.80
CA ASP A 199 -9.22 -3.04 -12.02
C ASP A 199 -8.73 -1.75 -11.34
N VAL A 200 -7.42 -1.63 -11.04
CA VAL A 200 -6.87 -0.49 -10.30
C VAL A 200 -5.78 0.20 -11.10
N ASP A 201 -5.91 1.51 -11.32
CA ASP A 201 -4.90 2.34 -11.99
C ASP A 201 -3.84 2.82 -10.98
N ALA A 202 -2.93 1.91 -10.61
CA ALA A 202 -1.81 2.17 -9.72
C ALA A 202 -0.53 1.51 -10.23
N GLU A 203 0.61 1.96 -9.75
CA GLU A 203 1.90 1.33 -10.00
C GLU A 203 2.02 0.02 -9.21
N VAL A 204 2.74 -0.94 -9.75
CA VAL A 204 2.87 -2.27 -9.14
C VAL A 204 4.33 -2.67 -8.98
N VAL A 205 4.67 -3.13 -7.78
CA VAL A 205 5.92 -3.86 -7.49
C VAL A 205 5.58 -5.33 -7.28
N VAL A 206 6.17 -6.20 -8.08
CA VAL A 206 5.96 -7.64 -7.95
C VAL A 206 7.05 -8.24 -7.07
N TRP A 207 6.64 -9.01 -6.06
CA TRP A 207 7.56 -9.78 -5.25
C TRP A 207 7.51 -11.25 -5.68
N LEU A 208 8.58 -11.76 -6.26
CA LEU A 208 8.71 -13.18 -6.60
C LEU A 208 9.23 -13.92 -5.38
N ASN A 209 8.32 -14.49 -4.60
CA ASN A 209 8.65 -15.27 -3.41
C ASN A 209 8.94 -16.72 -3.78
N GLU A 210 10.20 -17.02 -3.95
CA GLU A 210 10.67 -18.36 -4.35
C GLU A 210 10.94 -19.30 -3.17
N PHE A 211 10.41 -18.98 -1.98
CA PHE A 211 10.62 -19.79 -0.78
C PHE A 211 10.19 -21.26 -0.98
N HIS A 212 9.04 -21.48 -1.60
CA HIS A 212 8.53 -22.83 -1.91
C HIS A 212 8.90 -23.35 -3.31
N GLY A 213 9.45 -22.52 -4.17
CA GLY A 213 9.84 -22.88 -5.53
C GLY A 213 10.08 -21.67 -6.40
N ALA A 214 10.73 -21.88 -7.55
CA ALA A 214 10.92 -20.82 -8.53
C ALA A 214 9.57 -20.35 -9.10
N VAL A 215 9.46 -19.04 -9.38
CA VAL A 215 8.30 -18.48 -10.09
C VAL A 215 8.59 -18.60 -11.59
N GLU A 216 8.18 -19.71 -12.17
CA GLU A 216 8.38 -20.02 -13.58
C GLU A 216 7.22 -20.82 -14.17
N ASN A 217 7.09 -20.82 -15.49
CA ASN A 217 6.13 -21.67 -16.20
C ASN A 217 6.81 -22.29 -17.41
N ALA A 218 6.90 -23.62 -17.44
CA ALA A 218 7.57 -24.38 -18.49
C ALA A 218 9.02 -23.87 -18.78
N GLY A 219 9.78 -23.56 -17.71
CA GLY A 219 11.14 -23.03 -17.78
C GLY A 219 11.25 -21.57 -18.20
N LYS A 220 10.13 -20.86 -18.36
CA LYS A 220 10.11 -19.42 -18.65
C LYS A 220 10.01 -18.63 -17.35
N PRO A 221 10.87 -17.64 -17.12
CA PRO A 221 10.80 -16.78 -15.95
C PRO A 221 9.59 -15.84 -16.02
N PHE A 222 9.22 -15.25 -14.88
CA PHE A 222 8.06 -14.35 -14.75
C PHE A 222 8.04 -13.23 -15.79
N GLU A 223 9.18 -12.68 -16.13
CA GLU A 223 9.33 -11.61 -17.12
C GLU A 223 8.86 -12.00 -18.53
N GLN A 224 8.69 -13.30 -18.79
CA GLN A 224 8.13 -13.81 -20.05
C GLN A 224 6.64 -14.17 -19.95
N PHE A 225 6.01 -13.99 -18.79
CA PHE A 225 4.58 -14.26 -18.63
C PHE A 225 3.73 -13.21 -19.36
N GLY A 226 2.60 -13.65 -19.92
CA GLY A 226 1.69 -12.76 -20.63
C GLY A 226 1.20 -11.57 -19.79
N VAL A 227 0.96 -11.77 -18.49
CA VAL A 227 0.53 -10.70 -17.59
C VAL A 227 1.62 -9.64 -17.44
N TYR A 228 2.89 -10.02 -17.32
CA TYR A 228 4.01 -9.08 -17.26
C TYR A 228 4.16 -8.32 -18.58
N GLN A 229 4.21 -9.05 -19.70
CA GLN A 229 4.41 -8.44 -21.03
C GLN A 229 3.30 -7.44 -21.39
N LYS A 230 2.05 -7.73 -21.00
CA LYS A 230 0.90 -6.86 -21.23
C LYS A 230 0.93 -5.58 -20.39
N HIS A 231 1.48 -5.64 -19.17
CA HIS A 231 1.39 -4.56 -18.18
C HIS A 231 2.75 -4.06 -17.68
N LYS A 232 3.81 -4.31 -18.44
CA LYS A 232 5.20 -3.96 -18.04
C LYS A 232 5.39 -2.46 -17.74
N ASP A 233 4.59 -1.58 -18.35
CA ASP A 233 4.68 -0.13 -18.14
C ASP A 233 4.13 0.29 -16.76
N ARG A 234 3.34 -0.58 -16.11
CA ARG A 234 2.80 -0.37 -14.78
C ARG A 234 3.52 -1.18 -13.71
N ILE A 235 4.23 -2.22 -14.10
CA ILE A 235 5.08 -3.00 -13.19
C ILE A 235 6.43 -2.30 -13.09
N ILE A 236 6.55 -1.42 -12.10
CA ILE A 236 7.70 -0.54 -11.91
C ILE A 236 8.91 -1.24 -11.30
N GLY A 237 8.76 -2.48 -10.85
CA GLY A 237 9.87 -3.26 -10.34
C GLY A 237 9.52 -4.67 -9.93
N ILE A 238 10.57 -5.49 -9.82
CA ILE A 238 10.50 -6.89 -9.38
C ILE A 238 11.49 -7.10 -8.24
N VAL A 239 10.99 -7.55 -7.10
CA VAL A 239 11.80 -7.96 -5.95
C VAL A 239 11.78 -9.48 -5.87
N ARG A 240 12.91 -10.13 -6.10
CA ARG A 240 13.02 -11.59 -6.02
C ARG A 240 13.54 -12.00 -4.65
N VAL A 241 12.71 -12.71 -3.89
CA VAL A 241 13.13 -13.43 -2.68
C VAL A 241 13.55 -14.83 -3.11
N GLU A 242 14.85 -15.01 -3.32
CA GLU A 242 15.41 -16.21 -3.95
C GLU A 242 15.19 -17.46 -3.11
N LYS A 243 14.98 -18.58 -3.80
CA LYS A 243 15.01 -19.91 -3.20
C LYS A 243 16.35 -20.15 -2.55
N ARG A 244 16.34 -20.60 -1.31
CA ARG A 244 17.52 -20.96 -0.53
C ARG A 244 17.36 -22.37 0.03
N ASN A 245 18.45 -22.89 0.61
CA ASN A 245 18.39 -24.19 1.26
C ASN A 245 17.34 -24.17 2.38
N PRO A 246 16.29 -25.03 2.30
CA PRO A 246 15.19 -25.02 3.27
C PRO A 246 15.62 -25.48 4.66
N ASP A 247 16.64 -26.37 4.76
CA ASP A 247 17.11 -26.87 6.06
C ASP A 247 17.96 -25.90 6.86
N THR A 248 18.42 -24.83 6.25
CA THR A 248 19.20 -23.77 6.89
C THR A 248 18.48 -22.44 6.82
N TYR A 249 18.56 -21.72 5.70
CA TYR A 249 17.91 -20.42 5.51
C TYR A 249 16.39 -20.48 5.73
N GLY A 250 15.73 -21.54 5.25
CA GLY A 250 14.29 -21.72 5.41
C GLY A 250 13.90 -21.75 6.88
N LYS A 251 14.54 -22.62 7.66
CA LYS A 251 14.29 -22.74 9.11
C LYS A 251 14.61 -21.46 9.87
N ASP A 252 15.67 -20.72 9.47
CA ASP A 252 16.01 -19.46 10.12
C ASP A 252 14.97 -18.36 9.84
N ILE A 253 14.48 -18.27 8.59
CA ILE A 253 13.40 -17.34 8.21
C ILE A 253 12.12 -17.71 8.95
N GLU A 254 11.75 -18.99 9.00
CA GLU A 254 10.60 -19.47 9.76
C GLU A 254 10.71 -19.12 11.25
N GLN A 255 11.89 -19.32 11.86
CA GLN A 255 12.12 -18.96 13.27
C GLN A 255 11.99 -17.45 13.48
N MET A 256 12.63 -16.64 12.63
CA MET A 256 12.54 -15.18 12.71
C MET A 256 11.08 -14.69 12.59
N THR A 257 10.33 -15.21 11.62
CA THR A 257 8.94 -14.83 11.40
C THR A 257 8.02 -15.33 12.52
N LYS A 258 8.25 -16.51 13.05
CA LYS A 258 7.50 -17.05 14.21
C LYS A 258 7.71 -16.23 15.47
N LEU A 259 8.91 -15.74 15.68
CA LEU A 259 9.25 -14.85 16.79
C LEU A 259 8.87 -13.38 16.53
N HIS A 260 8.40 -13.05 15.33
CA HIS A 260 8.08 -11.69 14.89
C HIS A 260 9.25 -10.72 15.07
N LEU A 261 10.48 -11.18 14.82
CA LEU A 261 11.68 -10.36 14.90
C LEU A 261 11.92 -9.61 13.58
N THR A 262 12.29 -8.34 13.71
CA THR A 262 12.93 -7.61 12.62
C THR A 262 14.34 -8.11 12.37
N PHE A 263 14.93 -7.80 11.23
CA PHE A 263 16.33 -8.16 10.96
C PHE A 263 17.31 -7.56 11.98
N ASP A 264 17.01 -6.38 12.49
CA ASP A 264 17.86 -5.74 13.49
C ASP A 264 17.71 -6.40 14.88
N GLU A 265 16.51 -6.82 15.26
CA GLU A 265 16.28 -7.59 16.48
C GLU A 265 16.93 -8.97 16.43
N VAL A 266 17.04 -9.59 15.23
CA VAL A 266 17.77 -10.85 15.05
C VAL A 266 19.21 -10.71 15.53
N ASP A 267 19.87 -9.59 15.29
CA ASP A 267 21.23 -9.38 15.74
C ASP A 267 21.36 -9.29 17.26
N ALA A 268 20.36 -8.75 17.92
CA ALA A 268 20.33 -8.53 19.37
C ALA A 268 19.79 -9.73 20.17
N THR A 269 18.95 -10.60 19.56
CA THR A 269 18.30 -11.69 20.30
C THR A 269 19.27 -12.77 20.78
N THR A 270 18.95 -13.40 21.92
CA THR A 270 19.62 -14.60 22.41
C THR A 270 18.99 -15.90 21.89
N GLU A 271 17.83 -15.81 21.24
CA GLU A 271 17.08 -16.97 20.73
C GLU A 271 17.72 -17.63 19.48
N MET A 272 18.70 -16.96 18.89
CA MET A 272 19.41 -17.45 17.72
C MET A 272 20.92 -17.45 17.92
N THR A 273 21.58 -18.51 17.44
CA THR A 273 23.04 -18.61 17.45
C THR A 273 23.67 -17.81 16.29
N PHE A 274 24.99 -17.76 16.23
CA PHE A 274 25.74 -16.93 15.26
C PHE A 274 25.41 -17.24 13.79
N MET A 275 25.37 -18.55 13.41
CA MET A 275 25.18 -18.90 11.99
C MET A 275 23.77 -18.57 11.43
N PRO A 276 22.66 -18.84 12.14
CA PRO A 276 21.35 -18.29 11.79
C PRO A 276 21.34 -16.77 11.58
N LYS A 277 21.90 -16.01 12.53
CA LYS A 277 22.02 -14.56 12.40
C LYS A 277 22.78 -14.13 11.15
N GLN A 278 23.92 -14.79 10.87
CA GLN A 278 24.70 -14.51 9.66
C GLN A 278 23.93 -14.78 8.38
N ARG A 279 23.15 -15.89 8.32
CA ARG A 279 22.30 -16.19 7.16
C ARG A 279 21.18 -15.17 6.99
N LEU A 280 20.54 -14.74 8.07
CA LEU A 280 19.49 -13.71 8.03
C LEU A 280 20.03 -12.33 7.63
N ARG A 281 21.26 -11.97 8.04
CA ARG A 281 21.96 -10.77 7.51
C ARG A 281 22.15 -10.85 5.99
N ASN A 282 22.47 -12.01 5.44
CA ASN A 282 22.57 -12.19 4.00
C ASN A 282 21.19 -12.01 3.33
N VAL A 283 20.11 -12.55 3.93
CA VAL A 283 18.74 -12.35 3.43
C VAL A 283 18.37 -10.87 3.44
N LYS A 284 18.60 -10.16 4.56
CA LYS A 284 18.38 -8.70 4.67
C LYS A 284 19.11 -7.96 3.55
N ARG A 285 20.43 -8.19 3.43
CA ARG A 285 21.25 -7.51 2.43
C ARG A 285 20.73 -7.70 1.02
N ASP A 286 20.36 -8.93 0.67
CA ASP A 286 19.93 -9.26 -0.69
C ASP A 286 18.55 -8.66 -1.02
N ILE A 287 17.60 -8.67 -0.07
CA ILE A 287 16.29 -8.02 -0.24
C ILE A 287 16.48 -6.50 -0.33
N PHE A 288 17.25 -5.90 0.57
CA PHE A 288 17.48 -4.45 0.59
C PHE A 288 18.18 -3.97 -0.68
N ALA A 289 19.17 -4.71 -1.20
CA ALA A 289 19.83 -4.38 -2.46
C ALA A 289 18.86 -4.39 -3.66
N LYS A 290 17.89 -5.30 -3.69
CA LYS A 290 16.86 -5.34 -4.73
C LYS A 290 15.86 -4.21 -4.59
N LEU A 291 15.47 -3.86 -3.38
CA LEU A 291 14.62 -2.70 -3.11
C LEU A 291 15.32 -1.39 -3.50
N GLU A 292 16.62 -1.25 -3.22
CA GLU A 292 17.41 -0.08 -3.61
C GLU A 292 17.50 0.10 -5.12
N SER A 293 17.44 -0.98 -5.89
CA SER A 293 17.46 -0.93 -7.36
C SER A 293 16.14 -0.51 -7.99
N LEU A 294 15.06 -0.39 -7.21
CA LEU A 294 13.77 0.02 -7.73
C LEU A 294 13.75 1.52 -8.03
N PRO A 295 13.22 1.95 -9.19
CA PRO A 295 13.17 3.36 -9.56
C PRO A 295 12.28 4.20 -8.62
N VAL A 296 11.47 3.54 -7.81
CA VAL A 296 10.50 4.14 -6.89
C VAL A 296 11.17 4.89 -5.76
N MET A 297 12.27 4.36 -5.23
CA MET A 297 12.86 4.84 -3.98
C MET A 297 13.76 6.07 -4.16
N ALA A 298 14.21 6.34 -5.38
CA ALA A 298 15.08 7.48 -5.64
C ALA A 298 14.39 8.85 -5.44
N ASN A 299 13.06 8.90 -5.63
CA ASN A 299 12.31 10.15 -5.59
C ASN A 299 11.68 10.45 -4.22
N ALA A 300 11.27 9.44 -3.46
CA ALA A 300 10.60 9.64 -2.17
C ALA A 300 11.55 10.05 -1.04
N LEU A 301 12.84 9.67 -1.16
CA LEU A 301 13.85 9.92 -0.12
C LEU A 301 14.85 11.02 -0.48
N ASN A 302 14.91 11.43 -1.74
CA ASN A 302 15.74 12.56 -2.20
C ASN A 302 14.86 13.82 -2.27
N GLY A 303 14.26 14.25 -1.16
CA GLY A 303 13.37 15.42 -1.10
C GLY A 303 13.67 16.45 -2.17
N GLY A 304 12.75 16.57 -3.14
CA GLY A 304 12.67 17.48 -4.27
C GLY A 304 13.77 18.53 -4.42
N ASP A 305 14.89 18.16 -4.97
CA ASP A 305 15.79 19.11 -5.63
C ASP A 305 15.49 19.06 -7.15
N ASP A 306 14.30 19.49 -7.52
CA ASP A 306 14.03 19.90 -8.89
C ASP A 306 14.75 21.22 -9.09
N GLY A 307 16.04 21.06 -9.41
CA GLY A 307 16.91 22.14 -9.80
C GLY A 307 16.30 22.99 -10.90
N LYS A 308 16.32 24.27 -10.66
CA LYS A 308 16.04 25.40 -11.53
C LYS A 308 16.38 25.19 -13.01
#